data_ddfd479c5e9e479bb7a4d3a693ed219b
#
_entry.id   ddfd479c5e9e479bb7a4d3a693ed219b
#
_cell.length_a   1.000
_cell.length_b   1.000
_cell.length_c   1.000
_cell.angle_alpha   90.00
_cell.angle_beta   90.00
_cell.angle_gamma   90.00
#
_symmetry.space_group_name_H-M   'P 1'
#
loop_
_entity.id
_entity.type
_entity.pdbx_description
1 polymer ?
#
loop_
_entity_poly.entity_id
_entity_poly.type
_entity_poly.pdbx_seq_one_letter_code
_entity_poly.pdbx_strand_id
1 'polypeptide(L)'
;DLVRSRGLGDVYKRQMLGRGEIQKKVNESGVKRHLDVARRKENLLGTNQFPNFNETALQKFEDGKKCCCSCGCHTEEPVDGAVEALNMDRAASQFEQLRLDTERSGKRPKVFMLTIGNLAMRLARAQFSSNFFACAGYEIIDNIGFETVKEGVDAAMEKGADIVVLCSSDDEYAQYAPEAFKELAGRAIFVVAGAPACMDDLKKEGIENFIHVKVNVLDTLVDFNAKLLK
;
A
#
# COMPACT_ATOMS: atom_id res chain seq x y z
N ASP A 1 39.09 -35.92 2.68
CA ASP A 1 38.29 -35.28 3.74
C ASP A 1 37.23 -34.27 3.24
N LEU A 2 37.52 -33.54 2.17
CA LEU A 2 36.55 -32.57 1.58
C LEU A 2 35.29 -33.27 0.98
N VAL A 3 35.42 -34.49 0.48
CA VAL A 3 34.30 -35.26 -0.09
C VAL A 3 33.37 -35.78 1.02
N ARG A 4 33.93 -36.17 2.16
CA ARG A 4 33.15 -36.60 3.34
C ARG A 4 32.37 -35.47 3.98
N SER A 5 32.95 -34.29 4.06
CA SER A 5 32.26 -33.12 4.62
C SER A 5 31.11 -32.67 3.74
N ARG A 6 31.21 -32.79 2.39
CA ARG A 6 30.10 -32.55 1.47
C ARG A 6 28.96 -33.54 1.66
N GLY A 7 29.26 -34.84 1.82
CA GLY A 7 28.24 -35.87 2.03
C GLY A 7 27.43 -35.66 3.32
N LEU A 8 28.09 -35.28 4.41
CA LEU A 8 27.42 -34.95 5.68
C LEU A 8 26.53 -33.70 5.55
N GLY A 9 27.01 -32.67 4.87
CA GLY A 9 26.23 -31.48 4.61
C GLY A 9 24.94 -31.76 3.83
N ASP A 10 24.97 -32.66 2.86
CA ASP A 10 23.79 -33.03 2.07
C ASP A 10 22.79 -33.87 2.88
N VAL A 11 23.27 -34.78 3.75
CA VAL A 11 22.41 -35.54 4.66
C VAL A 11 21.68 -34.60 5.63
N TYR A 12 22.36 -33.64 6.25
CA TYR A 12 21.74 -32.67 7.15
C TYR A 12 20.71 -31.78 6.40
N LYS A 13 21.03 -31.32 5.20
CA LYS A 13 20.08 -30.54 4.39
C LYS A 13 18.81 -31.34 4.08
N ARG A 14 18.92 -32.58 3.67
CA ARG A 14 17.76 -33.45 3.42
C ARG A 14 16.94 -33.69 4.67
N GLN A 15 17.57 -33.89 5.82
CA GLN A 15 16.87 -34.05 7.10
C GLN A 15 16.14 -32.77 7.51
N MET A 16 16.76 -31.60 7.33
CA MET A 16 16.13 -30.30 7.61
C MET A 16 14.96 -30.02 6.68
N LEU A 17 15.06 -30.39 5.39
CA LEU A 17 13.95 -30.32 4.45
C LEU A 17 12.79 -31.23 4.86
N GLY A 18 13.09 -32.51 5.17
CA GLY A 18 12.09 -33.48 5.59
C GLY A 18 11.39 -33.13 6.92
N ARG A 19 12.05 -32.37 7.80
CA ARG A 19 11.46 -31.85 9.06
C ARG A 19 10.77 -30.53 8.92
N GLY A 20 10.74 -29.90 7.74
CA GLY A 20 10.16 -28.58 7.52
C GLY A 20 10.94 -27.40 8.12
N GLU A 21 12.16 -27.64 8.63
CA GLU A 21 12.97 -26.61 9.30
C GLU A 21 13.41 -25.50 8.32
N ILE A 22 13.70 -25.86 7.06
CA ILE A 22 14.07 -24.91 6.01
C ILE A 22 12.85 -24.09 5.61
N GLN A 23 11.72 -24.75 5.39
CA GLN A 23 10.44 -24.10 5.06
C GLN A 23 10.04 -23.07 6.12
N LYS A 24 10.16 -23.44 7.39
CA LYS A 24 9.90 -22.54 8.51
C LYS A 24 10.79 -21.29 8.47
N LYS A 25 12.10 -21.46 8.30
CA LYS A 25 13.05 -20.33 8.22
C LYS A 25 12.80 -19.44 7.01
N VAL A 26 12.46 -20.03 5.86
CA VAL A 26 12.11 -19.27 4.65
C VAL A 26 10.82 -18.46 4.88
N ASN A 27 9.79 -19.07 5.46
CA ASN A 27 8.54 -18.40 5.79
C ASN A 27 8.73 -17.25 6.79
N GLU A 28 9.49 -17.47 7.86
CA GLU A 28 9.81 -16.42 8.84
C GLU A 28 10.54 -15.23 8.18
N SER A 29 11.50 -15.51 7.29
CA SER A 29 12.21 -14.48 6.54
C SER A 29 11.30 -13.78 5.55
N GLY A 30 10.39 -14.49 4.88
CA GLY A 30 9.39 -13.95 3.96
C GLY A 30 8.43 -12.99 4.68
N VAL A 31 7.86 -13.41 5.80
CA VAL A 31 6.95 -12.56 6.62
C VAL A 31 7.65 -11.29 7.08
N LYS A 32 8.90 -11.39 7.55
CA LYS A 32 9.68 -10.20 7.95
C LYS A 32 9.87 -9.25 6.76
N ARG A 33 10.24 -9.79 5.60
CA ARG A 33 10.46 -8.99 4.39
C ARG A 33 9.17 -8.31 3.92
N HIS A 34 8.04 -9.02 3.90
CA HIS A 34 6.74 -8.45 3.56
C HIS A 34 6.37 -7.28 4.50
N LEU A 35 6.63 -7.41 5.80
CA LEU A 35 6.40 -6.35 6.75
C LEU A 35 7.32 -5.13 6.51
N ASP A 36 8.58 -5.36 6.15
CA ASP A 36 9.52 -4.28 5.84
C ASP A 36 9.12 -3.56 4.53
N VAL A 37 8.63 -4.28 3.53
CA VAL A 37 8.05 -3.72 2.29
C VAL A 37 6.76 -2.97 2.58
N ALA A 38 5.85 -3.52 3.38
CA ALA A 38 4.57 -2.90 3.75
C ALA A 38 4.76 -1.56 4.49
N ARG A 39 5.84 -1.44 5.28
CA ARG A 39 6.23 -0.23 6.01
C ARG A 39 7.19 0.68 5.26
N ARG A 40 7.49 0.39 4.00
CA ARG A 40 8.47 1.11 3.18
C ARG A 40 9.88 1.20 3.81
N LYS A 41 10.27 0.23 4.61
CA LYS A 41 11.67 0.06 5.03
C LYS A 41 12.50 -0.54 3.90
N GLU A 42 11.91 -1.46 3.12
CA GLU A 42 12.43 -1.94 1.85
C GLU A 42 11.62 -1.31 0.71
N ASN A 43 12.27 -0.49 -0.12
CA ASN A 43 11.63 0.20 -1.23
C ASN A 43 11.67 -0.66 -2.49
N LEU A 44 10.52 -0.94 -3.06
CA LEU A 44 10.32 -1.58 -4.35
C LEU A 44 9.84 -0.53 -5.34
N LEU A 45 10.75 -0.04 -6.19
CA LEU A 45 10.44 0.97 -7.19
C LEU A 45 9.35 0.46 -8.14
N GLY A 46 8.34 1.28 -8.38
CA GLY A 46 7.18 0.90 -9.20
C GLY A 46 6.11 0.11 -8.45
N THR A 47 6.31 -0.27 -7.19
CA THR A 47 5.37 -1.04 -6.37
C THR A 47 4.92 -0.24 -5.15
N ASN A 48 5.76 -0.13 -4.12
CA ASN A 48 5.46 0.65 -2.93
C ASN A 48 6.10 2.05 -2.94
N GLN A 49 6.89 2.34 -3.99
CA GLN A 49 7.54 3.62 -4.20
C GLN A 49 7.41 4.02 -5.67
N PHE A 50 6.85 5.20 -5.94
CA PHE A 50 6.60 5.76 -7.28
C PHE A 50 5.90 4.78 -8.24
N PRO A 51 4.75 4.18 -7.86
CA PRO A 51 4.01 3.31 -8.76
C PRO A 51 3.40 4.09 -9.91
N ASN A 52 3.29 3.45 -11.08
CA ASN A 52 2.53 4.02 -12.20
C ASN A 52 1.03 3.80 -11.94
N PHE A 53 0.35 4.84 -11.46
CA PHE A 53 -1.08 4.78 -11.16
C PHE A 53 -2.00 4.81 -12.40
N ASN A 54 -1.47 5.11 -13.59
CA ASN A 54 -2.22 5.06 -14.86
C ASN A 54 -2.17 3.68 -15.53
N GLU A 55 -1.38 2.75 -15.02
CA GLU A 55 -1.28 1.41 -15.55
C GLU A 55 -2.44 0.54 -15.08
N THR A 56 -3.07 -0.20 -16.00
CA THR A 56 -4.02 -1.28 -15.71
C THR A 56 -3.30 -2.63 -15.81
N ALA A 57 -3.29 -3.37 -14.72
CA ALA A 57 -2.54 -4.62 -14.61
C ALA A 57 -3.44 -5.86 -14.76
N LEU A 58 -4.75 -5.74 -14.50
CA LEU A 58 -5.68 -6.86 -14.46
C LEU A 58 -5.69 -7.68 -15.75
N GLN A 59 -5.81 -7.02 -16.90
CA GLN A 59 -5.85 -7.72 -18.20
C GLN A 59 -4.53 -8.45 -18.47
N LYS A 60 -3.39 -7.80 -18.24
CA LYS A 60 -2.07 -8.41 -18.42
C LYS A 60 -1.86 -9.61 -17.49
N PHE A 61 -2.39 -9.53 -16.27
CA PHE A 61 -2.30 -10.61 -15.30
C PHE A 61 -3.16 -11.81 -15.69
N GLU A 62 -4.36 -11.58 -16.21
CA GLU A 62 -5.26 -12.66 -16.69
C GLU A 62 -4.74 -13.29 -17.98
N ASP A 63 -4.20 -12.50 -18.90
CA ASP A 63 -3.55 -12.99 -20.11
C ASP A 63 -2.30 -13.81 -19.79
N GLY A 64 -1.52 -13.41 -18.77
CA GLY A 64 -0.37 -14.16 -18.30
C GLY A 64 -0.73 -15.52 -17.66
N LYS A 65 -1.93 -15.66 -17.06
CA LYS A 65 -2.45 -16.95 -16.58
C LYS A 65 -2.81 -17.90 -17.71
N LYS A 66 -3.09 -17.37 -18.89
CA LYS A 66 -3.34 -18.16 -20.12
C LYS A 66 -2.03 -18.56 -20.81
N CYS A 67 -0.92 -18.58 -20.08
CA CYS A 67 0.36 -19.02 -20.62
C CYS A 67 0.20 -20.38 -21.29
N CYS A 68 0.26 -20.39 -22.61
CA CYS A 68 0.21 -21.56 -23.47
C CYS A 68 1.55 -22.30 -23.53
N CYS A 69 2.37 -22.21 -22.46
CA CYS A 69 3.53 -23.04 -22.39
C CYS A 69 3.09 -24.48 -22.16
N SER A 70 3.28 -25.32 -23.14
CA SER A 70 3.24 -26.79 -23.07
C SER A 70 4.35 -27.35 -22.12
N CYS A 71 4.98 -26.49 -21.32
CA CYS A 71 5.81 -26.89 -20.20
C CYS A 71 4.87 -27.35 -19.08
N GLY A 72 4.86 -28.63 -18.75
CA GLY A 72 4.02 -29.27 -17.72
C GLY A 72 4.22 -28.71 -16.27
N CYS A 73 4.39 -27.38 -16.14
CA CYS A 73 4.61 -26.71 -14.85
C CYS A 73 3.31 -26.41 -14.08
N HIS A 74 2.15 -26.92 -14.49
CA HIS A 74 0.88 -26.52 -13.90
C HIS A 74 0.10 -27.57 -13.11
N THR A 75 0.56 -28.82 -13.02
CA THR A 75 -0.08 -29.81 -12.17
C THR A 75 0.90 -30.86 -11.75
N GLU A 76 1.79 -30.57 -10.82
CA GLU A 76 2.28 -31.65 -9.99
C GLU A 76 1.23 -31.82 -8.87
N GLU A 77 0.40 -32.84 -9.01
CA GLU A 77 -0.33 -33.35 -7.86
C GLU A 77 0.71 -33.67 -6.77
N PRO A 78 0.44 -33.34 -5.50
CA PRO A 78 1.35 -33.64 -4.42
C PRO A 78 1.61 -35.15 -4.42
N VAL A 79 2.83 -35.55 -4.76
CA VAL A 79 3.25 -36.93 -4.66
C VAL A 79 3.20 -37.30 -3.18
N ASP A 80 2.42 -38.33 -2.86
CA ASP A 80 2.27 -38.82 -1.49
C ASP A 80 3.63 -39.06 -0.86
N GLY A 81 3.97 -38.40 0.25
CA GLY A 81 5.28 -38.37 0.87
C GLY A 81 6.27 -37.32 0.36
N ALA A 82 5.81 -36.36 -0.49
CA ALA A 82 6.63 -35.26 -0.93
C ALA A 82 6.91 -34.28 0.23
N VAL A 83 8.12 -33.73 0.25
CA VAL A 83 8.51 -32.66 1.16
C VAL A 83 7.70 -31.41 0.81
N GLU A 84 7.19 -30.70 1.83
CA GLU A 84 6.46 -29.44 1.63
C GLU A 84 7.30 -28.47 0.78
N ALA A 85 6.69 -27.90 -0.25
CA ALA A 85 7.36 -26.96 -1.14
C ALA A 85 7.71 -25.66 -0.39
N LEU A 86 8.80 -25.03 -0.81
CA LEU A 86 9.16 -23.71 -0.29
C LEU A 86 8.14 -22.65 -0.76
N ASN A 87 7.80 -21.73 0.11
CA ASN A 87 7.00 -20.58 -0.26
C ASN A 87 7.80 -19.68 -1.22
N MET A 88 7.28 -19.48 -2.43
CA MET A 88 7.90 -18.72 -3.51
C MET A 88 7.29 -17.31 -3.65
N ASP A 89 6.69 -16.79 -2.59
CA ASP A 89 6.09 -15.45 -2.60
C ASP A 89 7.12 -14.36 -2.92
N ARG A 90 6.72 -13.47 -3.84
CA ARG A 90 7.52 -12.29 -4.20
C ARG A 90 7.25 -11.17 -3.19
N ALA A 91 8.27 -10.35 -2.94
CA ALA A 91 8.15 -9.21 -2.03
C ALA A 91 7.06 -8.20 -2.43
N ALA A 92 6.73 -8.13 -3.72
CA ALA A 92 5.71 -7.22 -4.28
C ALA A 92 4.28 -7.79 -4.22
N SER A 93 4.11 -9.11 -3.99
CA SER A 93 2.84 -9.83 -4.18
C SER A 93 1.66 -9.19 -3.44
N GLN A 94 1.86 -8.71 -2.22
CA GLN A 94 0.80 -8.10 -1.43
C GLN A 94 0.31 -6.75 -2.00
N PHE A 95 1.20 -5.91 -2.49
CA PHE A 95 0.82 -4.65 -3.17
C PHE A 95 0.21 -4.90 -4.54
N GLU A 96 0.72 -5.89 -5.27
CA GLU A 96 0.13 -6.31 -6.55
C GLU A 96 -1.30 -6.81 -6.34
N GLN A 97 -1.53 -7.62 -5.31
CA GLN A 97 -2.86 -8.10 -4.97
C GLN A 97 -3.80 -6.95 -4.59
N LEU A 98 -3.35 -6.02 -3.73
CA LEU A 98 -4.11 -4.83 -3.36
C LEU A 98 -4.56 -4.05 -4.60
N ARG A 99 -3.65 -3.83 -5.56
CA ARG A 99 -3.94 -3.12 -6.79
C ARG A 99 -4.92 -3.87 -7.69
N LEU A 100 -4.73 -5.19 -7.84
CA LEU A 100 -5.64 -6.04 -8.59
C LEU A 100 -7.06 -6.05 -7.99
N ASP A 101 -7.17 -6.03 -6.67
CA ASP A 101 -8.46 -5.98 -5.97
C ASP A 101 -9.17 -4.65 -6.23
N THR A 102 -8.42 -3.53 -6.25
CA THR A 102 -8.95 -2.22 -6.66
C THR A 102 -9.44 -2.26 -8.11
N GLU A 103 -8.64 -2.78 -9.04
CA GLU A 103 -9.02 -2.87 -10.46
C GLU A 103 -10.21 -3.80 -10.70
N ARG A 104 -10.28 -4.94 -10.00
CA ARG A 104 -11.39 -5.91 -10.09
C ARG A 104 -12.72 -5.36 -9.61
N SER A 105 -12.68 -4.43 -8.66
CA SER A 105 -13.91 -3.79 -8.18
C SER A 105 -14.60 -2.94 -9.25
N GLY A 106 -13.90 -2.62 -10.35
CA GLY A 106 -14.36 -1.71 -11.39
C GLY A 106 -14.49 -0.25 -10.93
N LYS A 107 -14.17 0.02 -9.66
CA LYS A 107 -14.25 1.34 -9.05
C LYS A 107 -12.83 1.84 -8.81
N ARG A 108 -12.52 3.04 -9.28
CA ARG A 108 -11.23 3.68 -9.06
C ARG A 108 -11.44 4.89 -8.14
N PRO A 109 -11.16 4.73 -6.82
CA PRO A 109 -11.35 5.81 -5.87
C PRO A 109 -10.54 7.05 -6.24
N LYS A 110 -11.13 8.21 -6.06
CA LYS A 110 -10.51 9.51 -6.34
C LYS A 110 -9.99 10.13 -5.06
N VAL A 111 -8.71 10.46 -5.06
CA VAL A 111 -8.02 11.08 -3.93
C VAL A 111 -7.64 12.50 -4.29
N PHE A 112 -8.23 13.46 -3.59
CA PHE A 112 -7.98 14.88 -3.80
C PHE A 112 -6.96 15.40 -2.79
N MET A 113 -5.92 16.09 -3.27
CA MET A 113 -4.90 16.71 -2.43
C MET A 113 -5.35 18.13 -2.08
N LEU A 114 -5.92 18.31 -0.88
CA LEU A 114 -6.25 19.64 -0.36
C LEU A 114 -4.97 20.31 0.14
N THR A 115 -4.30 21.05 -0.74
CA THR A 115 -3.04 21.74 -0.47
C THR A 115 -3.31 23.19 -0.03
N ILE A 116 -2.87 23.54 1.19
CA ILE A 116 -3.08 24.87 1.78
C ILE A 116 -1.89 25.25 2.68
N GLY A 117 -1.68 26.52 2.93
CA GLY A 117 -0.65 27.05 3.82
C GLY A 117 0.76 27.05 3.21
N ASN A 118 1.76 26.72 3.99
CA ASN A 118 3.18 26.83 3.60
C ASN A 118 3.49 26.05 2.33
N LEU A 119 4.00 26.73 1.29
CA LEU A 119 4.22 26.18 -0.04
C LEU A 119 5.13 24.95 -0.04
N ALA A 120 6.27 25.00 0.65
CA ALA A 120 7.24 23.91 0.63
C ALA A 120 6.67 22.66 1.32
N MET A 121 6.01 22.85 2.47
CA MET A 121 5.46 21.75 3.25
C MET A 121 4.24 21.13 2.56
N ARG A 122 3.31 21.95 2.04
CA ARG A 122 2.13 21.41 1.33
C ARG A 122 2.50 20.60 0.11
N LEU A 123 3.52 21.01 -0.65
CA LEU A 123 4.00 20.25 -1.82
C LEU A 123 4.66 18.94 -1.41
N ALA A 124 5.51 18.95 -0.38
CA ALA A 124 6.14 17.74 0.13
C ALA A 124 5.10 16.73 0.66
N ARG A 125 4.08 17.22 1.37
CA ARG A 125 2.98 16.40 1.89
C ARG A 125 2.09 15.87 0.75
N ALA A 126 1.78 16.68 -0.26
CA ALA A 126 1.03 16.24 -1.43
C ALA A 126 1.77 15.16 -2.21
N GLN A 127 3.08 15.33 -2.44
CA GLN A 127 3.89 14.33 -3.13
C GLN A 127 3.96 13.01 -2.35
N PHE A 128 4.12 13.07 -1.03
CA PHE A 128 4.10 11.88 -0.16
C PHE A 128 2.75 11.17 -0.25
N SER A 129 1.64 11.92 -0.13
CA SER A 129 0.27 11.39 -0.16
C SER A 129 -0.09 10.81 -1.52
N SER A 130 0.28 11.49 -2.61
CA SER A 130 0.08 10.99 -3.97
C SER A 130 0.78 9.65 -4.17
N ASN A 131 2.04 9.55 -3.75
CA ASN A 131 2.79 8.30 -3.80
C ASN A 131 2.19 7.21 -2.89
N PHE A 132 1.59 7.60 -1.75
CA PHE A 132 0.95 6.68 -0.82
C PHE A 132 -0.28 6.01 -1.45
N PHE A 133 -1.22 6.80 -1.95
CA PHE A 133 -2.47 6.29 -2.51
C PHE A 133 -2.31 5.67 -3.90
N ALA A 134 -1.32 6.12 -4.68
CA ALA A 134 -0.99 5.54 -5.97
C ALA A 134 -0.59 4.05 -5.87
N CYS A 135 -0.08 3.58 -4.71
CA CYS A 135 0.23 2.16 -4.50
C CYS A 135 -0.99 1.25 -4.61
N ALA A 136 -2.19 1.74 -4.28
CA ALA A 136 -3.44 1.03 -4.46
C ALA A 136 -4.08 1.23 -5.85
N GLY A 137 -3.46 2.02 -6.73
CA GLY A 137 -3.99 2.34 -8.05
C GLY A 137 -5.10 3.39 -8.07
N TYR A 138 -5.26 4.17 -6.99
CA TYR A 138 -6.26 5.24 -6.91
C TYR A 138 -5.97 6.37 -7.90
N GLU A 139 -7.00 7.08 -8.30
CA GLU A 139 -6.87 8.29 -9.11
C GLU A 139 -6.44 9.47 -8.24
N ILE A 140 -5.30 10.06 -8.55
CA ILE A 140 -4.77 11.21 -7.81
C ILE A 140 -5.19 12.49 -8.51
N ILE A 141 -5.84 13.39 -7.75
CA ILE A 141 -6.23 14.73 -8.20
C ILE A 141 -5.35 15.73 -7.46
N ASP A 142 -4.34 16.21 -8.14
CA ASP A 142 -3.41 17.22 -7.62
C ASP A 142 -3.86 18.62 -8.01
N ASN A 143 -3.36 19.66 -7.32
CA ASN A 143 -3.68 21.05 -7.57
C ASN A 143 -2.53 21.99 -7.17
N ILE A 144 -2.65 23.26 -7.54
CA ILE A 144 -1.64 24.30 -7.27
C ILE A 144 -1.71 24.75 -5.80
N GLY A 145 -2.87 24.65 -5.17
CA GLY A 145 -3.15 25.08 -3.80
C GLY A 145 -4.33 26.03 -3.72
N PHE A 146 -4.87 26.16 -2.52
CA PHE A 146 -6.02 26.99 -2.22
C PHE A 146 -5.66 28.07 -1.19
N GLU A 147 -6.37 29.19 -1.22
CA GLU A 147 -6.22 30.25 -0.22
C GLU A 147 -7.09 29.97 1.00
N THR A 148 -8.24 29.34 0.80
CA THR A 148 -9.18 28.99 1.85
C THR A 148 -9.52 27.51 1.84
N VAL A 149 -9.83 26.96 3.03
CA VAL A 149 -10.27 25.56 3.20
C VAL A 149 -11.54 25.30 2.42
N LYS A 150 -12.49 26.25 2.44
CA LYS A 150 -13.78 26.12 1.76
C LYS A 150 -13.63 25.95 0.25
N GLU A 151 -12.81 26.78 -0.40
CA GLU A 151 -12.53 26.63 -1.83
C GLU A 151 -11.96 25.26 -2.17
N GLY A 152 -11.05 24.76 -1.34
CA GLY A 152 -10.46 23.44 -1.55
C GLY A 152 -11.44 22.29 -1.36
N VAL A 153 -12.33 22.37 -0.37
CA VAL A 153 -13.39 21.37 -0.15
C VAL A 153 -14.42 21.42 -1.27
N ASP A 154 -14.85 22.61 -1.69
CA ASP A 154 -15.79 22.76 -2.80
C ASP A 154 -15.22 22.18 -4.10
N ALA A 155 -13.95 22.46 -4.40
CA ALA A 155 -13.25 21.88 -5.55
C ALA A 155 -13.12 20.33 -5.45
N ALA A 156 -12.87 19.80 -4.26
CA ALA A 156 -12.83 18.35 -4.04
C ALA A 156 -14.20 17.70 -4.32
N MET A 157 -15.27 18.32 -3.88
CA MET A 157 -16.63 17.82 -4.12
C MET A 157 -17.04 17.94 -5.59
N GLU A 158 -16.67 19.01 -6.27
CA GLU A 158 -16.88 19.17 -7.72
C GLU A 158 -16.21 18.06 -8.53
N LYS A 159 -15.02 17.65 -8.12
CA LYS A 159 -14.29 16.55 -8.75
C LYS A 159 -14.82 15.16 -8.35
N GLY A 160 -15.73 15.07 -7.39
CA GLY A 160 -16.27 13.82 -6.88
C GLY A 160 -15.23 13.00 -6.15
N ALA A 161 -14.45 13.62 -5.26
CA ALA A 161 -13.43 12.95 -4.48
C ALA A 161 -14.02 11.99 -3.44
N ASP A 162 -13.52 10.77 -3.38
CA ASP A 162 -13.86 9.79 -2.35
C ASP A 162 -13.02 9.99 -1.08
N ILE A 163 -11.79 10.47 -1.25
CA ILE A 163 -10.85 10.80 -0.16
C ILE A 163 -10.34 12.23 -0.35
N VAL A 164 -10.33 13.01 0.71
CA VAL A 164 -9.71 14.34 0.77
C VAL A 164 -8.54 14.30 1.73
N VAL A 165 -7.34 14.59 1.23
CA VAL A 165 -6.10 14.58 2.00
C VAL A 165 -5.64 16.01 2.25
N LEU A 166 -5.68 16.44 3.50
CA LEU A 166 -5.17 17.75 3.89
C LEU A 166 -3.64 17.75 3.93
N CYS A 167 -3.05 18.59 3.11
CA CYS A 167 -1.60 18.76 2.95
C CYS A 167 -1.20 20.17 3.35
N SER A 168 -0.59 20.31 4.54
CA SER A 168 -0.11 21.58 5.09
C SER A 168 1.13 21.36 5.97
N SER A 169 1.57 22.38 6.69
CA SER A 169 2.62 22.22 7.72
C SER A 169 2.04 21.69 9.03
N ASP A 170 2.91 21.10 9.86
CA ASP A 170 2.50 20.49 11.13
C ASP A 170 1.86 21.52 12.09
N ASP A 171 2.32 22.76 12.05
CA ASP A 171 1.80 23.86 12.88
C ASP A 171 0.42 24.35 12.44
N GLU A 172 0.14 24.27 11.14
CA GLU A 172 -1.10 24.75 10.54
C GLU A 172 -2.26 23.74 10.64
N TYR A 173 -1.99 22.47 10.90
CA TYR A 173 -3.03 21.44 11.02
C TYR A 173 -4.00 21.70 12.17
N ALA A 174 -3.55 22.31 13.26
CA ALA A 174 -4.43 22.66 14.38
C ALA A 174 -5.58 23.60 13.97
N GLN A 175 -5.35 24.44 12.95
CA GLN A 175 -6.33 25.38 12.42
C GLN A 175 -7.14 24.76 11.27
N TYR A 176 -6.45 24.25 10.24
CA TYR A 176 -7.11 23.84 9.00
C TYR A 176 -7.82 22.48 9.09
N ALA A 177 -7.35 21.55 9.92
CA ALA A 177 -7.93 20.20 9.95
C ALA A 177 -9.37 20.20 10.53
N PRO A 178 -9.68 20.88 11.65
CA PRO A 178 -11.03 20.97 12.15
C PRO A 178 -11.99 21.70 11.20
N GLU A 179 -11.50 22.77 10.55
CA GLU A 179 -12.28 23.54 9.59
C GLU A 179 -12.63 22.67 8.38
N ALA A 180 -11.63 22.00 7.77
CA ALA A 180 -11.83 21.12 6.63
C ALA A 180 -12.75 19.94 6.95
N PHE A 181 -12.61 19.35 8.14
CA PHE A 181 -13.44 18.25 8.57
C PHE A 181 -14.91 18.63 8.73
N LYS A 182 -15.18 19.80 9.32
CA LYS A 182 -16.53 20.36 9.44
C LYS A 182 -17.14 20.71 8.09
N GLU A 183 -16.36 21.39 7.23
CA GLU A 183 -16.84 21.78 5.89
C GLU A 183 -17.11 20.56 5.02
N LEU A 184 -16.30 19.50 5.15
CA LEU A 184 -16.50 18.24 4.42
C LEU A 184 -17.77 17.50 4.85
N ALA A 185 -18.17 17.62 6.12
CA ALA A 185 -19.41 17.09 6.67
C ALA A 185 -19.67 15.59 6.34
N GLY A 186 -18.63 14.77 6.32
CA GLY A 186 -18.72 13.33 6.04
C GLY A 186 -18.99 12.95 4.57
N ARG A 187 -18.94 13.91 3.64
CA ARG A 187 -19.16 13.67 2.19
C ARG A 187 -18.05 12.85 1.52
N ALA A 188 -16.86 12.86 2.10
CA ALA A 188 -15.72 12.04 1.68
C ALA A 188 -14.90 11.62 2.91
N ILE A 189 -14.01 10.63 2.74
CA ILE A 189 -13.08 10.23 3.81
C ILE A 189 -12.03 11.33 3.98
N PHE A 190 -11.94 11.89 5.19
CA PHE A 190 -10.94 12.91 5.50
C PHE A 190 -9.66 12.27 6.04
N VAL A 191 -8.51 12.72 5.53
CA VAL A 191 -7.17 12.23 5.89
C VAL A 191 -6.24 13.41 6.11
N VAL A 192 -5.40 13.34 7.14
CA VAL A 192 -4.34 14.33 7.41
C VAL A 192 -2.99 13.76 7.01
N ALA A 193 -2.24 14.49 6.18
CA ALA A 193 -0.92 14.09 5.72
C ALA A 193 0.17 14.51 6.70
N GLY A 194 0.37 13.74 7.76
CA GLY A 194 1.38 14.01 8.78
C GLY A 194 1.06 13.35 10.11
N ALA A 195 1.93 13.60 11.09
CA ALA A 195 1.73 13.25 12.48
C ALA A 195 2.02 14.49 13.33
N PRO A 196 1.14 15.51 13.28
CA PRO A 196 1.34 16.76 14.01
C PRO A 196 1.25 16.54 15.53
N ALA A 197 1.84 17.43 16.32
CA ALA A 197 1.77 17.37 17.77
C ALA A 197 0.32 17.43 18.31
N CYS A 198 -0.60 18.09 17.56
CA CYS A 198 -2.03 18.16 17.89
C CYS A 198 -2.85 16.94 17.48
N MET A 199 -2.23 15.84 17.03
CA MET A 199 -2.93 14.65 16.52
C MET A 199 -3.95 14.10 17.52
N ASP A 200 -3.63 14.06 18.82
CA ASP A 200 -4.53 13.52 19.85
C ASP A 200 -5.76 14.41 20.07
N ASP A 201 -5.63 15.72 19.89
CA ASP A 201 -6.76 16.66 19.98
C ASP A 201 -7.64 16.57 18.72
N LEU A 202 -7.03 16.42 17.55
CA LEU A 202 -7.75 16.20 16.29
C LEU A 202 -8.56 14.89 16.32
N LYS A 203 -8.03 13.84 16.95
CA LYS A 203 -8.77 12.58 17.15
C LYS A 203 -10.01 12.76 18.03
N LYS A 204 -9.95 13.62 19.05
CA LYS A 204 -11.12 13.95 19.90
C LYS A 204 -12.23 14.66 19.12
N GLU A 205 -11.86 15.36 18.06
CA GLU A 205 -12.80 16.01 17.13
C GLU A 205 -13.38 15.06 16.07
N GLY A 206 -12.94 13.77 16.05
CA GLY A 206 -13.42 12.75 15.13
C GLY A 206 -12.56 12.55 13.88
N ILE A 207 -11.39 13.17 13.81
CA ILE A 207 -10.44 12.98 12.71
C ILE A 207 -9.57 11.76 13.01
N GLU A 208 -9.83 10.64 12.35
CA GLU A 208 -9.19 9.35 12.69
C GLU A 208 -8.06 8.95 11.74
N ASN A 209 -8.07 9.45 10.50
CA ASN A 209 -7.17 8.97 9.46
C ASN A 209 -5.95 9.89 9.33
N PHE A 210 -4.77 9.37 9.69
CA PHE A 210 -3.50 10.06 9.55
C PHE A 210 -2.53 9.19 8.75
N ILE A 211 -1.86 9.78 7.77
CA ILE A 211 -0.83 9.11 6.99
C ILE A 211 0.53 9.77 7.20
N HIS A 212 1.51 8.99 7.60
CA HIS A 212 2.88 9.45 7.83
C HIS A 212 3.89 8.31 7.59
N VAL A 213 5.17 8.63 7.60
CA VAL A 213 6.26 7.68 7.24
C VAL A 213 6.36 6.43 8.12
N LYS A 214 5.77 6.43 9.32
CA LYS A 214 5.80 5.28 10.23
C LYS A 214 4.57 4.37 10.10
N VAL A 215 3.58 4.76 9.31
CA VAL A 215 2.34 3.97 9.11
C VAL A 215 2.64 2.75 8.26
N ASN A 216 1.95 1.65 8.51
CA ASN A 216 1.93 0.51 7.61
C ASN A 216 1.08 0.87 6.37
N VAL A 217 1.75 1.13 5.26
CA VAL A 217 1.11 1.60 4.02
C VAL A 217 0.12 0.57 3.48
N LEU A 218 0.53 -0.71 3.49
CA LEU A 218 -0.30 -1.80 2.96
C LEU A 218 -1.59 -1.95 3.77
N ASP A 219 -1.50 -2.09 5.10
CA ASP A 219 -2.66 -2.30 5.96
C ASP A 219 -3.62 -1.11 5.87
N THR A 220 -3.09 0.11 5.87
CA THR A 220 -3.91 1.31 5.73
C THR A 220 -4.65 1.37 4.40
N LEU A 221 -4.01 0.99 3.30
CA LEU A 221 -4.65 0.98 1.98
C LEU A 221 -5.68 -0.16 1.85
N VAL A 222 -5.44 -1.31 2.49
CA VAL A 222 -6.45 -2.39 2.59
C VAL A 222 -7.68 -1.91 3.35
N ASP A 223 -7.52 -1.18 4.44
CA ASP A 223 -8.63 -0.59 5.19
C ASP A 223 -9.43 0.43 4.36
N PHE A 224 -8.75 1.27 3.55
CA PHE A 224 -9.42 2.17 2.62
C PHE A 224 -10.17 1.41 1.52
N ASN A 225 -9.59 0.37 0.95
CA ASN A 225 -10.29 -0.50 0.00
C ASN A 225 -11.55 -1.10 0.62
N ALA A 226 -11.48 -1.61 1.85
CA ALA A 226 -12.63 -2.16 2.55
C ALA A 226 -13.76 -1.14 2.80
N LYS A 227 -13.43 0.15 2.91
CA LYS A 227 -14.41 1.24 3.08
C LYS A 227 -15.01 1.70 1.75
N LEU A 228 -14.24 1.71 0.66
CA LEU A 228 -14.58 2.37 -0.60
C LEU A 228 -15.10 1.43 -1.69
N LEU A 229 -14.68 0.17 -1.68
CA LEU A 229 -14.97 -0.82 -2.74
C LEU A 229 -16.17 -1.74 -2.41
N LYS A 230 -16.98 -1.34 -1.47
CA LYS A 230 -18.23 -2.04 -1.11
C LYS A 230 -19.29 -1.88 -2.17
#